data_aad4ca2b639b107b9ed4fe7226394730
#
_entry.id   aad4ca2b639b107b9ed4fe7226394730
#
_cell.length_a   1.000
_cell.length_b   1.000
_cell.length_c   1.000
_cell.angle_alpha   90.00
_cell.angle_beta   90.00
_cell.angle_gamma   90.00
#
_symmetry.space_group_name_H-M   'P 1'
#
loop_
_entity.id
_entity.type
_entity.pdbx_description
1 polymer ?
#
loop_
_entity_poly.entity_id
_entity_poly.type
_entity_poly.pdbx_seq_one_letter_code
_entity_poly.pdbx_strand_id
1 'polypeptide(L)'
;YSFQGVDPDKFDEMRRYFAQKTDKFKQVDLQVSFRSTPAVLDTVNRLFSDPKVSAGVASADEKPVHVPFRRGEGGEVELWELVEPEEGENADEWQPPVEHENAPTTGTRMARMIAEKIHAMVAGGEMLVSRGRPLRYSDFLILVRSRDAFCEELIRECKKAGVRIAGIDRIRLLEQIAVQDLVSLGKFLLLPEDDLSLAEVLKSPLFGLDDDDLFKLCYRRSGSLWKSLEQCSDYAAAAETLKRLMNMADYVRPFELYSEVLGVLHGRHLFAERMGSEAEDGLDEFLNLAAAFEQNHIASLQKFIEWFESDDVEIKREAEAGGGDLVRLMTVHGSKGLQAPVVILPDTARVPQCKREAGILWDDDGLFFYPSSSADYEKNCDRMKEKQKQKTAEEYRRLMYVALTRAEDRMIVCGWRKARKPADDSWYNLFKNSFESISELNPSDGIRRHVSPQLIKTAEEKQTAAAENAFSFAPWTETPAPAESPLSRPLTPSRPEEDEPAVFSPLAAAGRGKPFKRGSLIHRLLQFLPQTEKRRRESDASAFIARHAPEANDEERGKIVREVLSLLNNPEFGSVFGPQSKAEVPVMGVVGGKIVSGRIDRLIVE
;
A
#
# COMPACT_ATOMS: atom_id res chain seq x y z
N TYR A 1 17.60 -4.39 -5.40
CA TYR A 1 16.28 -4.13 -4.83
C TYR A 1 15.23 -4.86 -5.65
N SER A 2 14.60 -5.91 -5.10
CA SER A 2 13.41 -6.53 -5.70
C SER A 2 12.18 -5.59 -5.68
N PHE A 3 12.32 -4.45 -5.02
CA PHE A 3 11.29 -3.41 -4.95
C PHE A 3 11.01 -2.84 -6.34
N GLN A 4 9.79 -2.97 -6.81
CA GLN A 4 9.33 -2.53 -8.14
C GLN A 4 10.05 -3.20 -9.34
N GLY A 5 10.55 -4.42 -9.17
CA GLY A 5 11.19 -5.16 -10.26
C GLY A 5 12.55 -4.63 -10.70
N VAL A 6 13.21 -3.82 -9.86
CA VAL A 6 14.55 -3.28 -10.15
C VAL A 6 15.59 -4.39 -10.03
N ASP A 7 16.38 -4.57 -11.08
CA ASP A 7 17.55 -5.46 -11.10
C ASP A 7 18.83 -4.65 -10.88
N PRO A 8 19.51 -4.82 -9.74
CA PRO A 8 20.77 -4.08 -9.46
C PRO A 8 21.88 -4.38 -10.47
N ASP A 9 21.93 -5.60 -11.01
CA ASP A 9 22.96 -5.99 -11.98
C ASP A 9 22.84 -5.17 -13.28
N LYS A 10 21.63 -4.72 -13.62
CA LYS A 10 21.39 -3.86 -14.78
C LYS A 10 22.02 -2.47 -14.65
N PHE A 11 22.13 -1.95 -13.43
CA PHE A 11 22.81 -0.68 -13.19
C PHE A 11 24.31 -0.79 -13.58
N ASP A 12 24.97 -1.84 -13.13
CA ASP A 12 26.38 -2.08 -13.44
C ASP A 12 26.61 -2.42 -14.93
N GLU A 13 25.69 -3.15 -15.55
CA GLU A 13 25.70 -3.43 -16.98
C GLU A 13 25.61 -2.11 -17.78
N MET A 14 24.67 -1.23 -17.45
CA MET A 14 24.51 0.05 -18.12
C MET A 14 25.68 0.99 -17.86
N ARG A 15 26.23 1.02 -16.66
CA ARG A 15 27.43 1.77 -16.33
C ARG A 15 28.59 1.37 -17.24
N ARG A 16 28.85 0.07 -17.39
CA ARG A 16 29.91 -0.45 -18.28
C ARG A 16 29.62 -0.14 -19.74
N TYR A 17 28.36 -0.28 -20.16
CA TYR A 17 27.94 0.02 -21.52
C TYR A 17 28.22 1.50 -21.87
N PHE A 18 27.83 2.44 -21.02
CA PHE A 18 28.07 3.87 -21.29
C PHE A 18 29.54 4.23 -21.18
N ALA A 19 30.30 3.64 -20.25
CA ALA A 19 31.75 3.85 -20.16
C ALA A 19 32.49 3.41 -21.44
N GLN A 20 31.99 2.39 -22.14
CA GLN A 20 32.56 1.93 -23.42
C GLN A 20 32.13 2.78 -24.62
N LYS A 21 30.97 3.48 -24.52
CA LYS A 21 30.39 4.24 -25.63
C LYS A 21 30.93 5.66 -25.76
N THR A 22 31.48 6.23 -24.70
CA THR A 22 31.94 7.61 -24.71
C THR A 22 33.16 7.82 -23.84
N ASP A 23 34.19 8.48 -24.41
CA ASP A 23 35.39 8.88 -23.68
C ASP A 23 35.14 9.98 -22.63
N LYS A 24 33.94 10.57 -22.64
CA LYS A 24 33.51 11.63 -21.71
C LYS A 24 32.74 11.10 -20.51
N PHE A 25 32.63 9.78 -20.38
CA PHE A 25 31.96 9.18 -19.22
C PHE A 25 32.71 9.53 -17.93
N LYS A 26 31.97 10.07 -16.96
CA LYS A 26 32.49 10.35 -15.61
C LYS A 26 31.60 9.70 -14.59
N GLN A 27 32.23 8.95 -13.71
CA GLN A 27 31.56 8.42 -12.51
C GLN A 27 31.83 9.42 -11.37
N VAL A 28 30.77 9.77 -10.65
CA VAL A 28 30.85 10.63 -9.46
C VAL A 28 30.18 9.89 -8.31
N ASP A 29 30.98 9.59 -7.30
CA ASP A 29 30.50 8.90 -6.11
C ASP A 29 29.95 9.90 -5.08
N LEU A 30 28.71 9.68 -4.65
CA LEU A 30 28.07 10.50 -3.61
C LEU A 30 28.39 9.93 -2.23
N GLN A 31 29.53 10.33 -1.66
CA GLN A 31 30.00 9.81 -0.37
C GLN A 31 29.46 10.59 0.83
N VAL A 32 29.13 11.87 0.66
CA VAL A 32 28.70 12.73 1.77
C VAL A 32 27.26 12.45 2.15
N SER A 33 27.06 12.07 3.42
CA SER A 33 25.72 11.88 4.00
C SER A 33 25.32 13.09 4.83
N PHE A 34 24.24 13.74 4.44
CA PHE A 34 23.65 14.88 5.16
C PHE A 34 22.70 14.46 6.28
N ARG A 35 22.33 13.19 6.32
CA ARG A 35 21.30 12.65 7.21
C ARG A 35 21.85 12.32 8.58
N SER A 36 22.83 11.45 8.63
CA SER A 36 23.20 10.71 9.85
C SER A 36 24.42 11.32 10.53
N THR A 37 24.46 11.18 11.85
CA THR A 37 25.59 11.57 12.70
C THR A 37 26.79 10.63 12.49
N PRO A 38 28.00 11.04 12.94
CA PRO A 38 29.20 10.20 12.84
C PRO A 38 29.03 8.82 13.46
N ALA A 39 28.44 8.69 14.65
CA ALA A 39 28.26 7.39 15.31
C ALA A 39 27.50 6.38 14.44
N VAL A 40 26.43 6.83 13.76
CA VAL A 40 25.64 5.99 12.86
C VAL A 40 26.47 5.60 11.63
N LEU A 41 27.13 6.57 11.00
CA LEU A 41 27.89 6.32 9.76
C LEU A 41 29.15 5.49 10.00
N ASP A 42 29.87 5.70 11.10
CA ASP A 42 31.03 4.89 11.47
C ASP A 42 30.63 3.42 11.67
N THR A 43 29.49 3.20 12.31
CA THR A 43 28.92 1.86 12.47
C THR A 43 28.59 1.22 11.13
N VAL A 44 27.91 1.94 10.23
CA VAL A 44 27.59 1.47 8.88
C VAL A 44 28.85 1.19 8.07
N ASN A 45 29.81 2.12 8.05
CA ASN A 45 31.08 1.97 7.34
C ASN A 45 31.85 0.75 7.86
N ARG A 46 31.90 0.57 9.19
CA ARG A 46 32.58 -0.56 9.80
C ARG A 46 31.94 -1.89 9.41
N LEU A 47 30.63 -1.98 9.48
CA LEU A 47 29.87 -3.18 9.14
C LEU A 47 30.07 -3.58 7.67
N PHE A 48 29.92 -2.63 6.75
CA PHE A 48 30.06 -2.87 5.32
C PHE A 48 31.50 -2.83 4.80
N SER A 49 32.49 -2.65 5.68
CA SER A 49 33.90 -2.88 5.33
C SER A 49 34.24 -4.36 5.14
N ASP A 50 33.43 -5.28 5.71
CA ASP A 50 33.55 -6.71 5.51
C ASP A 50 33.01 -7.10 4.12
N PRO A 51 33.82 -7.73 3.24
CA PRO A 51 33.39 -8.15 1.91
C PRO A 51 32.18 -9.09 1.92
N LYS A 52 32.03 -9.92 2.98
CA LYS A 52 30.87 -10.81 3.10
C LYS A 52 29.58 -10.06 3.35
N VAL A 53 29.64 -8.95 4.05
CA VAL A 53 28.47 -8.12 4.38
C VAL A 53 28.16 -7.15 3.25
N SER A 54 29.18 -6.60 2.58
CA SER A 54 29.02 -5.67 1.46
C SER A 54 28.58 -6.34 0.15
N ALA A 55 28.68 -7.68 0.05
CA ALA A 55 28.27 -8.43 -1.13
C ALA A 55 26.80 -8.17 -1.47
N GLY A 56 26.54 -7.70 -2.69
CA GLY A 56 25.22 -7.30 -3.19
C GLY A 56 24.77 -5.89 -2.81
N VAL A 57 25.50 -5.17 -1.93
CA VAL A 57 25.23 -3.77 -1.57
C VAL A 57 26.05 -2.81 -2.42
N ALA A 58 27.29 -3.15 -2.67
CA ALA A 58 28.19 -2.44 -3.57
C ALA A 58 28.79 -3.41 -4.59
N SER A 59 29.32 -2.84 -5.69
CA SER A 59 30.10 -3.63 -6.66
C SER A 59 31.30 -4.29 -5.98
N ALA A 60 31.76 -5.43 -6.52
CA ALA A 60 32.82 -6.21 -5.90
C ALA A 60 34.12 -5.43 -5.63
N ASP A 61 34.37 -4.39 -6.43
CA ASP A 61 35.57 -3.54 -6.35
C ASP A 61 35.36 -2.26 -5.52
N GLU A 62 34.14 -2.00 -5.03
CA GLU A 62 33.78 -0.76 -4.33
C GLU A 62 33.33 -1.07 -2.90
N LYS A 63 33.82 -0.28 -1.95
CA LYS A 63 33.33 -0.32 -0.57
C LYS A 63 32.41 0.88 -0.34
N PRO A 64 31.21 0.69 0.23
CA PRO A 64 30.37 1.82 0.59
C PRO A 64 31.06 2.59 1.73
N VAL A 65 31.50 3.80 1.45
CA VAL A 65 32.10 4.71 2.43
C VAL A 65 31.23 5.95 2.52
N HIS A 66 30.83 6.30 3.73
CA HIS A 66 30.02 7.47 4.01
C HIS A 66 30.85 8.47 4.81
N VAL A 67 30.83 9.72 4.36
CA VAL A 67 31.45 10.85 5.05
C VAL A 67 30.34 11.67 5.71
N PRO A 68 30.37 11.86 7.03
CA PRO A 68 29.32 12.62 7.70
C PRO A 68 29.46 14.12 7.35
N PHE A 69 28.37 14.73 6.88
CA PHE A 69 28.27 16.19 6.80
C PHE A 69 28.09 16.79 8.21
N ARG A 70 27.36 16.11 9.06
CA ARG A 70 27.02 16.51 10.44
C ARG A 70 28.16 16.23 11.41
N ARG A 71 29.41 16.59 11.01
CA ARG A 71 30.61 16.44 11.84
C ARG A 71 30.45 17.26 13.11
N GLY A 72 30.69 16.65 14.26
CA GLY A 72 30.56 17.31 15.56
C GLY A 72 29.15 17.36 16.14
N GLU A 73 28.18 16.71 15.50
CA GLU A 73 26.87 16.45 16.12
C GLU A 73 26.89 15.09 16.84
N GLY A 74 26.38 15.10 18.07
CA GLY A 74 26.30 13.90 18.92
C GLY A 74 25.34 12.88 18.34
N GLY A 75 25.73 11.62 18.38
CA GLY A 75 24.90 10.50 17.98
C GLY A 75 25.23 9.26 18.80
N GLU A 76 24.34 8.28 18.79
CA GLU A 76 24.46 7.06 19.58
C GLU A 76 23.94 5.84 18.84
N VAL A 77 24.67 4.75 18.93
CA VAL A 77 24.24 3.44 18.44
C VAL A 77 24.28 2.46 19.61
N GLU A 78 23.18 1.79 19.84
CA GLU A 78 23.03 0.76 20.87
C GLU A 78 22.89 -0.62 20.23
N LEU A 79 23.54 -1.61 20.81
CA LEU A 79 23.27 -3.04 20.59
C LEU A 79 22.84 -3.66 21.90
N TRP A 80 21.60 -4.12 21.96
CA TRP A 80 21.05 -4.82 23.13
C TRP A 80 21.39 -6.29 23.09
N GLU A 81 21.49 -6.91 24.26
CA GLU A 81 21.61 -8.35 24.34
C GLU A 81 20.41 -9.05 23.73
N LEU A 82 20.66 -10.24 23.17
CA LEU A 82 19.62 -11.07 22.58
C LEU A 82 18.67 -11.57 23.67
N VAL A 83 17.36 -11.34 23.51
CA VAL A 83 16.36 -11.91 24.42
C VAL A 83 16.24 -13.40 24.13
N GLU A 84 16.60 -14.20 25.14
CA GLU A 84 16.61 -15.64 25.09
C GLU A 84 15.43 -16.24 25.88
N PRO A 85 14.95 -17.45 25.50
CA PRO A 85 13.97 -18.17 26.30
C PRO A 85 14.50 -18.42 27.71
N GLU A 86 13.66 -18.31 28.72
CA GLU A 86 14.00 -18.71 30.09
C GLU A 86 14.01 -20.23 30.20
N GLU A 87 14.91 -20.78 31.03
CA GLU A 87 14.93 -22.22 31.31
C GLU A 87 13.62 -22.59 32.02
N GLY A 88 12.75 -23.32 31.31
CA GLY A 88 11.43 -23.71 31.80
C GLY A 88 10.26 -23.33 30.89
N GLU A 89 10.48 -22.52 29.84
CA GLU A 89 9.44 -22.20 28.83
C GLU A 89 9.04 -23.38 27.93
N ASN A 90 9.69 -24.53 28.02
CA ASN A 90 9.20 -25.77 27.43
C ASN A 90 8.11 -26.32 28.36
N ALA A 91 6.92 -25.76 28.27
CA ALA A 91 5.75 -26.30 28.90
C ALA A 91 5.58 -27.77 28.47
N ASP A 92 5.35 -28.61 29.48
CA ASP A 92 5.00 -30.02 29.28
C ASP A 92 3.91 -30.14 28.21
N GLU A 93 4.16 -30.88 27.13
CA GLU A 93 3.28 -30.96 25.95
C GLU A 93 1.85 -31.44 26.27
N TRP A 94 1.56 -31.72 27.55
CA TRP A 94 0.32 -32.30 28.05
C TRP A 94 -0.32 -31.55 29.23
N GLN A 95 -0.39 -30.25 29.20
CA GLN A 95 -1.25 -29.53 30.16
C GLN A 95 -2.56 -29.14 29.47
N PRO A 96 -3.73 -29.43 30.10
CA PRO A 96 -5.01 -29.01 29.52
C PRO A 96 -5.04 -27.49 29.40
N PRO A 97 -5.70 -26.93 28.36
CA PRO A 97 -5.73 -25.48 28.11
C PRO A 97 -6.66 -24.74 29.08
N VAL A 98 -6.53 -24.99 30.37
CA VAL A 98 -7.29 -24.29 31.41
C VAL A 98 -6.38 -23.26 32.06
N GLU A 99 -6.66 -21.99 31.76
CA GLU A 99 -6.18 -20.80 32.48
C GLU A 99 -4.65 -20.73 32.73
N HIS A 100 -3.87 -20.98 31.72
CA HIS A 100 -2.48 -20.52 31.76
C HIS A 100 -2.45 -19.04 31.33
N GLU A 101 -2.17 -18.15 32.25
CA GLU A 101 -1.46 -16.94 31.90
C GLU A 101 -0.16 -17.40 31.24
N ASN A 102 -0.17 -17.52 29.90
CA ASN A 102 1.00 -17.91 29.14
C ASN A 102 2.14 -16.97 29.52
N ALA A 103 3.23 -17.53 30.06
CA ALA A 103 4.44 -16.76 30.32
C ALA A 103 4.77 -15.93 29.06
N PRO A 104 5.11 -14.65 29.21
CA PRO A 104 5.30 -13.77 28.05
C PRO A 104 6.38 -14.35 27.14
N THR A 105 6.05 -14.55 25.88
CA THR A 105 7.00 -15.07 24.88
C THR A 105 8.24 -14.18 24.79
N THR A 106 9.36 -14.69 24.27
CA THR A 106 10.55 -13.88 24.01
C THR A 106 10.25 -12.66 23.12
N GLY A 107 9.30 -12.79 22.19
CA GLY A 107 8.80 -11.68 21.37
C GLY A 107 8.05 -10.64 22.22
N THR A 108 7.13 -11.08 23.07
CA THR A 108 6.39 -10.19 23.99
C THR A 108 7.33 -9.45 24.95
N ARG A 109 8.37 -10.15 25.47
CA ARG A 109 9.38 -9.54 26.34
C ARG A 109 10.18 -8.46 25.59
N MET A 110 10.62 -8.73 24.37
CA MET A 110 11.29 -7.73 23.52
C MET A 110 10.37 -6.54 23.21
N ALA A 111 9.12 -6.79 22.89
CA ALA A 111 8.13 -5.74 22.62
C ALA A 111 7.94 -4.83 23.84
N ARG A 112 7.86 -5.41 25.04
CA ARG A 112 7.76 -4.67 26.29
C ARG A 112 9.00 -3.82 26.57
N MET A 113 10.20 -4.39 26.43
CA MET A 113 11.46 -3.65 26.60
C MET A 113 11.55 -2.43 25.68
N ILE A 114 11.12 -2.58 24.42
CA ILE A 114 11.09 -1.45 23.46
C ILE A 114 10.09 -0.39 23.89
N ALA A 115 8.87 -0.80 24.28
CA ALA A 115 7.83 0.12 24.74
C ALA A 115 8.26 0.90 25.97
N GLU A 116 8.83 0.22 26.99
CA GLU A 116 9.36 0.84 28.21
C GLU A 116 10.52 1.81 27.90
N LYS A 117 11.44 1.44 27.02
CA LYS A 117 12.55 2.31 26.61
C LYS A 117 12.04 3.59 25.94
N ILE A 118 11.13 3.49 24.97
CA ILE A 118 10.53 4.65 24.31
C ILE A 118 9.81 5.54 25.32
N HIS A 119 9.00 4.93 26.19
CA HIS A 119 8.29 5.66 27.25
C HIS A 119 9.27 6.40 28.16
N ALA A 120 10.30 5.72 28.64
CA ALA A 120 11.31 6.30 29.54
C ALA A 120 12.04 7.48 28.89
N MET A 121 12.43 7.38 27.61
CA MET A 121 13.11 8.46 26.88
C MET A 121 12.21 9.69 26.71
N VAL A 122 10.93 9.50 26.37
CA VAL A 122 9.99 10.62 26.16
C VAL A 122 9.52 11.21 27.48
N ALA A 123 9.08 10.37 28.42
CA ALA A 123 8.61 10.83 29.75
C ALA A 123 9.73 11.43 30.60
N GLY A 124 10.98 10.93 30.45
CA GLY A 124 12.18 11.49 31.07
C GLY A 124 12.62 12.82 30.46
N GLY A 125 12.00 13.29 29.39
CA GLY A 125 12.36 14.55 28.73
C GLY A 125 13.75 14.51 28.09
N GLU A 126 14.21 13.35 27.64
CA GLU A 126 15.53 13.19 27.04
C GLU A 126 15.68 14.10 25.82
N MET A 127 16.81 14.80 25.74
CA MET A 127 17.03 15.82 24.72
C MET A 127 17.46 15.24 23.38
N LEU A 128 16.78 15.63 22.32
CA LEU A 128 17.23 15.48 20.96
C LEU A 128 18.17 16.66 20.63
N VAL A 129 19.47 16.45 20.86
CA VAL A 129 20.47 17.51 20.84
C VAL A 129 20.55 18.19 19.47
N SER A 130 20.43 17.42 18.37
CA SER A 130 20.44 17.92 17.00
C SER A 130 19.34 18.94 16.70
N ARG A 131 18.21 18.86 17.41
CA ARG A 131 17.04 19.73 17.22
C ARG A 131 16.79 20.68 18.40
N GLY A 132 17.59 20.61 19.46
CA GLY A 132 17.51 21.49 20.65
C GLY A 132 16.19 21.38 21.43
N ARG A 133 15.52 20.24 21.39
CA ARG A 133 14.23 20.00 22.06
C ARG A 133 14.15 18.58 22.66
N PRO A 134 13.23 18.34 23.58
CA PRO A 134 12.96 16.98 24.06
C PRO A 134 12.48 16.06 22.93
N LEU A 135 12.75 14.76 23.09
CA LEU A 135 12.23 13.69 22.23
C LEU A 135 10.71 13.64 22.29
N ARG A 136 10.10 13.32 21.16
CA ARG A 136 8.66 13.09 20.98
C ARG A 136 8.44 11.71 20.41
N TYR A 137 7.23 11.16 20.53
CA TYR A 137 6.89 9.87 19.93
C TYR A 137 7.09 9.86 18.41
N SER A 138 6.82 10.98 17.73
CA SER A 138 7.03 11.15 16.28
C SER A 138 8.50 11.09 15.82
N ASP A 139 9.46 11.19 16.75
CA ASP A 139 10.88 11.05 16.44
C ASP A 139 11.32 9.59 16.30
N PHE A 140 10.49 8.64 16.73
CA PHE A 140 10.81 7.22 16.71
C PHE A 140 10.25 6.52 15.46
N LEU A 141 11.09 5.68 14.86
CA LEU A 141 10.77 4.81 13.75
C LEU A 141 11.20 3.38 14.08
N ILE A 142 10.24 2.48 14.20
CA ILE A 142 10.51 1.06 14.40
C ILE A 142 10.43 0.37 13.05
N LEU A 143 11.52 -0.29 12.64
CA LEU A 143 11.61 -0.98 11.37
C LEU A 143 11.63 -2.48 11.56
N VAL A 144 10.63 -3.14 11.02
CA VAL A 144 10.54 -4.60 10.96
C VAL A 144 10.78 -5.08 9.54
N ARG A 145 11.23 -6.30 9.40
CA ARG A 145 11.49 -6.89 8.09
C ARG A 145 10.20 -7.39 7.43
N SER A 146 9.37 -8.04 8.20
CA SER A 146 8.06 -8.56 7.79
C SER A 146 7.01 -8.22 8.84
N ARG A 147 5.77 -8.14 8.39
CA ARG A 147 4.62 -8.02 9.28
C ARG A 147 4.27 -9.41 9.77
N ASP A 148 4.34 -9.59 11.06
CA ASP A 148 3.99 -10.85 11.71
C ASP A 148 3.39 -10.57 13.10
N ALA A 149 3.04 -11.63 13.82
CA ALA A 149 2.46 -11.55 15.16
C ALA A 149 3.27 -10.68 16.14
N PHE A 150 4.59 -10.51 15.92
CA PHE A 150 5.41 -9.61 16.74
C PHE A 150 4.96 -8.14 16.61
N CYS A 151 4.52 -7.70 15.43
CA CYS A 151 4.04 -6.33 15.25
C CYS A 151 2.80 -6.06 16.10
N GLU A 152 1.89 -7.02 16.18
CA GLU A 152 0.68 -6.92 17.00
C GLU A 152 1.03 -6.90 18.50
N GLU A 153 1.96 -7.78 18.90
CA GLU A 153 2.48 -7.79 20.27
C GLU A 153 3.13 -6.45 20.64
N LEU A 154 3.93 -5.88 19.72
CA LEU A 154 4.59 -4.60 19.93
C LEU A 154 3.58 -3.46 20.09
N ILE A 155 2.57 -3.41 19.24
CA ILE A 155 1.50 -2.40 19.32
C ILE A 155 0.77 -2.54 20.66
N ARG A 156 0.44 -3.76 21.07
CA ARG A 156 -0.24 -4.04 22.35
C ARG A 156 0.60 -3.61 23.55
N GLU A 157 1.88 -3.95 23.60
CA GLU A 157 2.77 -3.57 24.71
C GLU A 157 3.05 -2.05 24.71
N CYS A 158 3.16 -1.40 23.54
CA CYS A 158 3.25 0.05 23.45
C CYS A 158 2.00 0.73 24.04
N LYS A 159 0.80 0.27 23.70
CA LYS A 159 -0.45 0.79 24.27
C LYS A 159 -0.50 0.62 25.78
N LYS A 160 -0.10 -0.54 26.32
CA LYS A 160 -0.03 -0.78 27.77
C LYS A 160 0.94 0.17 28.46
N ALA A 161 2.06 0.48 27.85
CA ALA A 161 3.06 1.41 28.37
C ALA A 161 2.68 2.90 28.17
N GLY A 162 1.52 3.20 27.57
CA GLY A 162 1.11 4.58 27.26
C GLY A 162 1.86 5.23 26.10
N VAL A 163 2.58 4.42 25.29
CA VAL A 163 3.28 4.89 24.10
C VAL A 163 2.30 5.01 22.94
N ARG A 164 2.21 6.21 22.38
CA ARG A 164 1.40 6.47 21.20
C ARG A 164 2.09 5.91 19.96
N ILE A 165 1.52 4.88 19.36
CA ILE A 165 2.07 4.23 18.19
C ILE A 165 1.05 4.26 17.04
N ALA A 166 1.50 4.66 15.85
CA ALA A 166 0.71 4.51 14.64
C ALA A 166 0.69 3.02 14.28
N GLY A 167 -0.49 2.51 13.96
CA GLY A 167 -0.64 1.14 13.49
C GLY A 167 0.16 0.89 12.22
N ILE A 168 0.18 -0.38 11.81
CA ILE A 168 0.93 -0.84 10.64
C ILE A 168 0.53 -0.06 9.39
N ASP A 169 1.51 0.33 8.59
CA ASP A 169 1.46 1.11 7.35
C ASP A 169 0.47 0.58 6.27
N ARG A 170 0.09 -0.68 6.34
CA ARG A 170 -0.87 -1.33 5.45
C ARG A 170 -1.73 -2.30 6.24
N ILE A 171 -3.01 -2.24 6.01
CA ILE A 171 -4.00 -3.15 6.56
C ILE A 171 -4.43 -4.09 5.45
N ARG A 172 -4.38 -5.39 5.71
CA ARG A 172 -5.09 -6.37 4.90
C ARG A 172 -6.55 -6.36 5.31
N LEU A 173 -7.40 -5.85 4.45
CA LEU A 173 -8.82 -5.71 4.78
C LEU A 173 -9.47 -7.04 5.12
N LEU A 174 -9.13 -8.11 4.42
CA LEU A 174 -9.63 -9.45 4.68
C LEU A 174 -9.23 -10.04 6.05
N GLU A 175 -8.20 -9.48 6.70
CA GLU A 175 -7.79 -9.90 8.05
C GLU A 175 -8.50 -9.10 9.16
N GLN A 176 -9.23 -8.03 8.81
CA GLN A 176 -9.99 -7.23 9.77
C GLN A 176 -11.32 -7.90 10.09
N ILE A 177 -11.56 -8.23 11.37
CA ILE A 177 -12.78 -8.91 11.82
C ILE A 177 -14.04 -8.15 11.40
N ALA A 178 -14.07 -6.82 11.54
CA ALA A 178 -15.21 -6.01 11.13
C ALA A 178 -15.53 -6.14 9.63
N VAL A 179 -14.50 -6.29 8.79
CA VAL A 179 -14.66 -6.49 7.34
C VAL A 179 -15.08 -7.93 7.04
N GLN A 180 -14.53 -8.92 7.76
CA GLN A 180 -14.95 -10.32 7.64
C GLN A 180 -16.44 -10.48 7.97
N ASP A 181 -16.92 -9.82 9.02
CA ASP A 181 -18.34 -9.82 9.40
C ASP A 181 -19.21 -9.25 8.27
N LEU A 182 -18.78 -8.18 7.58
CA LEU A 182 -19.51 -7.63 6.43
C LEU A 182 -19.46 -8.57 5.21
N VAL A 183 -18.35 -9.25 4.96
CA VAL A 183 -18.23 -10.26 3.89
C VAL A 183 -19.14 -11.43 4.19
N SER A 184 -19.17 -11.92 5.43
CA SER A 184 -20.04 -13.01 5.87
C SER A 184 -21.52 -12.62 5.75
N LEU A 185 -21.86 -11.35 6.05
CA LEU A 185 -23.20 -10.83 5.77
C LEU A 185 -23.54 -10.93 4.28
N GLY A 186 -22.65 -10.47 3.40
CA GLY A 186 -22.84 -10.55 1.96
C GLY A 186 -23.02 -11.99 1.47
N LYS A 187 -22.23 -12.93 1.97
CA LYS A 187 -22.36 -14.36 1.65
C LYS A 187 -23.70 -14.94 2.07
N PHE A 188 -24.11 -14.66 3.30
CA PHE A 188 -25.41 -15.09 3.80
C PHE A 188 -26.57 -14.51 2.97
N LEU A 189 -26.52 -13.22 2.61
CA LEU A 189 -27.56 -12.60 1.80
C LEU A 189 -27.68 -13.23 0.41
N LEU A 190 -26.58 -13.75 -0.15
CA LEU A 190 -26.54 -14.48 -1.42
C LEU A 190 -26.98 -15.95 -1.29
N LEU A 191 -26.68 -16.57 -0.16
CA LEU A 191 -26.99 -17.98 0.10
C LEU A 191 -27.55 -18.17 1.53
N PRO A 192 -28.86 -18.01 1.74
CA PRO A 192 -29.46 -18.12 3.07
C PRO A 192 -29.37 -19.50 3.73
N GLU A 193 -28.96 -20.52 3.00
CA GLU A 193 -28.63 -21.85 3.51
C GLU A 193 -27.20 -21.97 4.07
N ASP A 194 -26.35 -20.92 3.93
CA ASP A 194 -25.04 -20.90 4.52
C ASP A 194 -25.11 -20.60 6.03
N ASP A 195 -25.24 -21.67 6.79
CA ASP A 195 -25.36 -21.63 8.25
C ASP A 195 -24.13 -21.03 8.93
N LEU A 196 -22.94 -21.21 8.35
CA LEU A 196 -21.70 -20.68 8.93
C LEU A 196 -21.66 -19.14 8.80
N SER A 197 -21.86 -18.64 7.60
CA SER A 197 -21.90 -17.18 7.38
C SER A 197 -23.02 -16.52 8.20
N LEU A 198 -24.18 -17.17 8.36
CA LEU A 198 -25.23 -16.65 9.23
C LEU A 198 -24.80 -16.62 10.70
N ALA A 199 -24.14 -17.68 11.20
CA ALA A 199 -23.68 -17.73 12.59
C ALA A 199 -22.63 -16.63 12.87
N GLU A 200 -21.71 -16.39 11.94
CA GLU A 200 -20.73 -15.30 12.01
C GLU A 200 -21.42 -13.94 12.09
N VAL A 201 -22.38 -13.69 11.23
CA VAL A 201 -23.19 -12.45 11.20
C VAL A 201 -23.95 -12.23 12.50
N LEU A 202 -24.62 -13.26 13.01
CA LEU A 202 -25.38 -13.16 14.27
C LEU A 202 -24.47 -12.87 15.47
N LYS A 203 -23.25 -13.40 15.48
CA LYS A 203 -22.25 -13.17 16.52
C LYS A 203 -21.52 -11.83 16.36
N SER A 204 -21.58 -11.22 15.18
CA SER A 204 -20.96 -9.92 14.91
C SER A 204 -21.59 -8.81 15.76
N PRO A 205 -20.93 -7.64 15.89
CA PRO A 205 -21.51 -6.49 16.59
C PRO A 205 -22.87 -6.04 16.01
N LEU A 206 -23.16 -6.37 14.76
CA LEU A 206 -24.44 -5.99 14.12
C LEU A 206 -25.67 -6.57 14.82
N PHE A 207 -25.55 -7.78 15.38
CA PHE A 207 -26.66 -8.47 16.05
C PHE A 207 -26.32 -8.84 17.50
N GLY A 208 -25.05 -9.03 17.83
CA GLY A 208 -24.54 -9.17 19.19
C GLY A 208 -24.96 -10.44 19.93
N LEU A 209 -25.37 -11.51 19.21
CA LEU A 209 -25.70 -12.79 19.84
C LEU A 209 -24.44 -13.45 20.40
N ASP A 210 -24.58 -14.14 21.52
CA ASP A 210 -23.50 -14.91 22.13
C ASP A 210 -23.54 -16.41 21.75
N ASP A 211 -22.59 -17.17 22.30
CA ASP A 211 -22.48 -18.61 22.01
C ASP A 211 -23.68 -19.40 22.58
N ASP A 212 -24.27 -18.95 23.68
CA ASP A 212 -25.46 -19.57 24.28
C ASP A 212 -26.70 -19.34 23.41
N ASP A 213 -26.83 -18.15 22.82
CA ASP A 213 -27.91 -17.83 21.89
C ASP A 213 -27.80 -18.65 20.59
N LEU A 214 -26.58 -18.75 20.04
CA LEU A 214 -26.31 -19.60 18.90
C LEU A 214 -26.57 -21.08 19.22
N PHE A 215 -26.19 -21.53 20.40
CA PHE A 215 -26.47 -22.89 20.84
C PHE A 215 -27.97 -23.17 20.89
N LYS A 216 -28.80 -22.26 21.43
CA LYS A 216 -30.26 -22.39 21.45
C LYS A 216 -30.86 -22.53 20.04
N LEU A 217 -30.36 -21.74 19.08
CA LEU A 217 -30.81 -21.76 17.70
C LEU A 217 -30.34 -23.01 16.93
N CYS A 218 -29.14 -23.50 17.24
CA CYS A 218 -28.49 -24.60 16.50
C CYS A 218 -28.82 -25.99 17.09
N TYR A 219 -29.02 -26.11 18.41
CA TYR A 219 -29.13 -27.38 19.07
C TYR A 219 -30.44 -28.12 18.67
N ARG A 220 -30.30 -29.32 18.12
CA ARG A 220 -31.39 -30.18 17.66
C ARG A 220 -32.35 -29.52 16.66
N ARG A 221 -31.89 -28.55 15.89
CA ARG A 221 -32.69 -27.92 14.84
C ARG A 221 -33.02 -28.90 13.72
N SER A 222 -34.16 -28.66 13.06
CA SER A 222 -34.56 -29.35 11.83
C SER A 222 -34.47 -28.34 10.66
N GLY A 223 -33.44 -28.45 9.83
CA GLY A 223 -33.23 -27.56 8.69
C GLY A 223 -32.12 -26.53 8.89
N SER A 224 -32.14 -25.46 8.09
CA SER A 224 -31.09 -24.41 8.15
C SER A 224 -31.20 -23.52 9.39
N LEU A 225 -30.11 -22.90 9.79
CA LEU A 225 -30.09 -21.93 10.89
C LEU A 225 -31.05 -20.77 10.62
N TRP A 226 -31.15 -20.33 9.36
CA TRP A 226 -32.09 -19.29 8.96
C TRP A 226 -33.54 -19.64 9.32
N LYS A 227 -34.00 -20.88 9.00
CA LYS A 227 -35.35 -21.31 9.37
C LYS A 227 -35.56 -21.33 10.88
N SER A 228 -34.57 -21.72 11.65
CA SER A 228 -34.65 -21.71 13.11
C SER A 228 -34.75 -20.28 13.65
N LEU A 229 -34.02 -19.35 13.07
CA LEU A 229 -34.06 -17.93 13.42
C LEU A 229 -35.42 -17.30 13.12
N GLU A 230 -35.98 -17.56 11.93
CA GLU A 230 -37.33 -17.06 11.55
C GLU A 230 -38.45 -17.56 12.47
N GLN A 231 -38.31 -18.76 13.03
CA GLN A 231 -39.31 -19.36 13.91
C GLN A 231 -39.15 -18.95 15.37
N CYS A 232 -38.04 -18.38 15.76
CA CYS A 232 -37.73 -18.00 17.13
C CYS A 232 -38.19 -16.56 17.42
N SER A 233 -39.18 -16.40 18.29
CA SER A 233 -39.72 -15.10 18.68
C SER A 233 -38.68 -14.20 19.38
N ASP A 234 -37.73 -14.80 20.09
CA ASP A 234 -36.73 -14.08 20.89
C ASP A 234 -35.78 -13.27 19.99
N TYR A 235 -35.57 -13.70 18.74
CA TYR A 235 -34.71 -13.07 17.77
C TYR A 235 -35.45 -12.49 16.57
N ALA A 236 -36.73 -12.22 16.70
CA ALA A 236 -37.59 -11.72 15.62
C ALA A 236 -37.04 -10.44 14.96
N ALA A 237 -36.48 -9.51 15.75
CA ALA A 237 -35.90 -8.29 15.23
C ALA A 237 -34.66 -8.54 14.32
N ALA A 238 -33.81 -9.51 14.67
CA ALA A 238 -32.69 -9.91 13.85
C ALA A 238 -33.17 -10.56 12.54
N ALA A 239 -34.17 -11.47 12.63
CA ALA A 239 -34.76 -12.10 11.46
C ALA A 239 -35.40 -11.10 10.50
N GLU A 240 -36.14 -10.11 11.01
CA GLU A 240 -36.75 -9.05 10.21
C GLU A 240 -35.71 -8.17 9.51
N THR A 241 -34.65 -7.78 10.23
CA THR A 241 -33.56 -6.99 9.66
C THR A 241 -32.86 -7.75 8.54
N LEU A 242 -32.50 -9.01 8.76
CA LEU A 242 -31.88 -9.85 7.73
C LEU A 242 -32.79 -10.07 6.54
N LYS A 243 -34.08 -10.30 6.75
CA LYS A 243 -35.07 -10.43 5.67
C LYS A 243 -35.18 -9.16 4.83
N ARG A 244 -35.15 -7.99 5.46
CA ARG A 244 -35.11 -6.71 4.76
C ARG A 244 -33.85 -6.59 3.89
N LEU A 245 -32.68 -6.92 4.41
CA LEU A 245 -31.42 -6.89 3.67
C LEU A 245 -31.40 -7.92 2.53
N MET A 246 -31.91 -9.12 2.72
CA MET A 246 -32.07 -10.13 1.66
C MET A 246 -32.93 -9.61 0.50
N ASN A 247 -34.03 -8.93 0.80
CA ASN A 247 -34.90 -8.33 -0.22
C ASN A 247 -34.21 -7.17 -0.98
N MET A 248 -33.18 -6.58 -0.41
CA MET A 248 -32.39 -5.52 -1.06
C MET A 248 -31.24 -6.08 -1.91
N ALA A 249 -30.65 -7.20 -1.53
CA ALA A 249 -29.40 -7.72 -2.07
C ALA A 249 -29.37 -7.89 -3.60
N ASP A 250 -30.51 -8.22 -4.23
CA ASP A 250 -30.64 -8.41 -5.68
C ASP A 250 -30.89 -7.10 -6.45
N TYR A 251 -31.32 -6.03 -5.77
CA TYR A 251 -31.80 -4.81 -6.40
C TYR A 251 -30.91 -3.59 -6.18
N VAL A 252 -30.18 -3.56 -5.06
CA VAL A 252 -29.28 -2.45 -4.73
C VAL A 252 -27.83 -2.81 -5.02
N ARG A 253 -27.01 -1.79 -5.22
CA ARG A 253 -25.57 -1.98 -5.45
C ARG A 253 -24.85 -2.29 -4.14
N PRO A 254 -23.67 -2.93 -4.20
CA PRO A 254 -22.90 -3.26 -3.00
C PRO A 254 -22.65 -2.07 -2.08
N PHE A 255 -22.23 -0.92 -2.62
CA PHE A 255 -22.00 0.30 -1.84
C PHE A 255 -23.27 0.78 -1.12
N GLU A 256 -24.41 0.77 -1.81
CA GLU A 256 -25.69 1.19 -1.22
C GLU A 256 -26.13 0.22 -0.12
N LEU A 257 -25.99 -1.11 -0.34
CA LEU A 257 -26.32 -2.14 0.64
C LEU A 257 -25.50 -1.98 1.93
N TYR A 258 -24.18 -1.88 1.80
CA TYR A 258 -23.30 -1.74 2.97
C TYR A 258 -23.39 -0.37 3.63
N SER A 259 -23.71 0.68 2.88
CA SER A 259 -24.02 2.00 3.45
C SER A 259 -25.29 1.98 4.29
N GLU A 260 -26.31 1.21 3.88
CA GLU A 260 -27.52 0.97 4.68
C GLU A 260 -27.18 0.27 6.00
N VAL A 261 -26.36 -0.80 5.95
CA VAL A 261 -25.92 -1.55 7.13
C VAL A 261 -25.11 -0.68 8.10
N LEU A 262 -24.12 0.03 7.58
CA LEU A 262 -23.20 0.82 8.43
C LEU A 262 -23.80 2.14 8.88
N GLY A 263 -24.69 2.74 8.08
CA GLY A 263 -25.33 4.02 8.38
C GLY A 263 -26.69 3.85 9.07
N VAL A 264 -27.72 3.44 8.32
CA VAL A 264 -29.12 3.40 8.78
C VAL A 264 -29.33 2.39 9.90
N LEU A 265 -28.68 1.22 9.82
CA LEU A 265 -28.72 0.20 10.88
C LEU A 265 -27.69 0.45 11.99
N HIS A 266 -27.03 1.61 11.99
CA HIS A 266 -26.04 1.99 12.99
C HIS A 266 -24.84 1.03 13.14
N GLY A 267 -24.58 0.20 12.12
CA GLY A 267 -23.51 -0.81 12.16
C GLY A 267 -22.15 -0.20 12.50
N ARG A 268 -21.81 0.98 11.95
CA ARG A 268 -20.56 1.68 12.28
C ARG A 268 -20.41 1.93 13.79
N HIS A 269 -21.46 2.39 14.44
CA HIS A 269 -21.45 2.64 15.88
C HIS A 269 -21.27 1.36 16.68
N LEU A 270 -21.99 0.29 16.29
CA LEU A 270 -21.90 -1.03 16.94
C LEU A 270 -20.50 -1.64 16.83
N PHE A 271 -19.87 -1.53 15.65
CA PHE A 271 -18.49 -1.97 15.47
C PHE A 271 -17.51 -1.14 16.31
N ALA A 272 -17.65 0.20 16.30
CA ALA A 272 -16.77 1.08 17.07
C ALA A 272 -16.91 0.87 18.58
N GLU A 273 -18.12 0.62 19.10
CA GLU A 273 -18.38 0.35 20.50
C GLU A 273 -17.69 -0.95 20.98
N ARG A 274 -17.73 -2.02 20.18
CA ARG A 274 -17.19 -3.33 20.56
C ARG A 274 -15.70 -3.49 20.23
N MET A 275 -15.24 -2.93 19.11
CA MET A 275 -13.89 -3.15 18.57
C MET A 275 -12.98 -1.92 18.69
N GLY A 276 -13.54 -0.77 19.07
CA GLY A 276 -12.80 0.50 19.13
C GLY A 276 -12.76 1.23 17.77
N SER A 277 -12.24 2.47 17.81
CA SER A 277 -12.14 3.32 16.62
C SER A 277 -11.22 2.77 15.52
N GLU A 278 -10.40 1.76 15.83
CA GLU A 278 -9.52 1.13 14.83
C GLU A 278 -10.29 0.35 13.76
N ALA A 279 -11.51 -0.08 14.06
CA ALA A 279 -12.38 -0.73 13.09
C ALA A 279 -12.88 0.23 12.00
N GLU A 280 -13.01 1.53 12.31
CA GLU A 280 -13.56 2.53 11.41
C GLU A 280 -12.78 2.67 10.11
N ASP A 281 -11.45 2.65 10.18
CA ASP A 281 -10.60 2.74 8.99
C ASP A 281 -10.83 1.57 8.02
N GLY A 282 -10.98 0.36 8.56
CA GLY A 282 -11.28 -0.83 7.75
C GLY A 282 -12.66 -0.77 7.10
N LEU A 283 -13.66 -0.28 7.84
CA LEU A 283 -15.03 -0.12 7.34
C LEU A 283 -15.13 0.95 6.25
N ASP A 284 -14.44 2.09 6.44
CA ASP A 284 -14.41 3.18 5.46
C ASP A 284 -13.79 2.72 4.15
N GLU A 285 -12.68 2.00 4.24
CA GLU A 285 -12.02 1.53 3.04
C GLU A 285 -12.78 0.38 2.35
N PHE A 286 -13.44 -0.48 3.10
CA PHE A 286 -14.34 -1.46 2.51
C PHE A 286 -15.45 -0.78 1.69
N LEU A 287 -16.03 0.32 2.19
CA LEU A 287 -17.01 1.12 1.44
C LEU A 287 -16.39 1.81 0.22
N ASN A 288 -15.17 2.36 0.35
CA ASN A 288 -14.46 2.97 -0.77
C ASN A 288 -14.21 1.96 -1.89
N LEU A 289 -13.83 0.73 -1.53
CA LEU A 289 -13.63 -0.35 -2.49
C LEU A 289 -14.93 -0.80 -3.14
N ALA A 290 -16.04 -0.86 -2.39
CA ALA A 290 -17.35 -1.15 -2.96
C ALA A 290 -17.74 -0.08 -3.99
N ALA A 291 -17.53 1.20 -3.68
CA ALA A 291 -17.78 2.31 -4.61
C ALA A 291 -16.87 2.26 -5.84
N ALA A 292 -15.57 1.97 -5.66
CA ALA A 292 -14.61 1.84 -6.76
C ALA A 292 -14.92 0.64 -7.66
N PHE A 293 -15.35 -0.48 -7.07
CA PHE A 293 -15.76 -1.66 -7.82
C PHE A 293 -16.93 -1.35 -8.77
N GLU A 294 -17.94 -0.60 -8.29
CA GLU A 294 -19.10 -0.23 -9.10
C GLU A 294 -18.78 0.63 -10.32
N GLN A 295 -17.67 1.37 -10.29
CA GLN A 295 -17.24 2.20 -11.43
C GLN A 295 -16.66 1.37 -12.57
N ASN A 296 -16.05 0.22 -12.25
CA ASN A 296 -15.26 -0.57 -13.19
C ASN A 296 -15.87 -1.94 -13.52
N HIS A 297 -16.83 -2.41 -12.74
CA HIS A 297 -17.41 -3.75 -12.85
C HIS A 297 -18.94 -3.72 -12.86
N ILE A 298 -19.55 -4.86 -13.15
CA ILE A 298 -20.99 -5.03 -12.98
C ILE A 298 -21.30 -5.04 -11.47
N ALA A 299 -22.05 -4.05 -11.01
CA ALA A 299 -22.36 -3.81 -9.62
C ALA A 299 -23.35 -4.85 -9.06
N SER A 300 -22.93 -6.11 -8.88
CA SER A 300 -23.68 -7.15 -8.18
C SER A 300 -22.95 -7.55 -6.91
N LEU A 301 -23.70 -7.87 -5.86
CA LEU A 301 -23.13 -8.28 -4.57
C LEU A 301 -22.24 -9.52 -4.72
N GLN A 302 -22.67 -10.52 -5.51
CA GLN A 302 -21.91 -11.73 -5.76
C GLN A 302 -20.54 -11.44 -6.36
N LYS A 303 -20.50 -10.63 -7.42
CA LYS A 303 -19.22 -10.29 -8.09
C LYS A 303 -18.32 -9.44 -7.22
N PHE A 304 -18.90 -8.59 -6.39
CA PHE A 304 -18.13 -7.79 -5.45
C PHE A 304 -17.45 -8.68 -4.40
N ILE A 305 -18.18 -9.61 -3.77
CA ILE A 305 -17.61 -10.53 -2.79
C ILE A 305 -16.52 -11.41 -3.41
N GLU A 306 -16.78 -11.99 -4.59
CA GLU A 306 -15.81 -12.82 -5.32
C GLU A 306 -14.54 -12.03 -5.66
N TRP A 307 -14.69 -10.81 -6.16
CA TRP A 307 -13.56 -9.92 -6.45
C TRP A 307 -12.79 -9.55 -5.18
N PHE A 308 -13.49 -9.16 -4.12
CA PHE A 308 -12.90 -8.73 -2.87
C PHE A 308 -12.10 -9.85 -2.18
N GLU A 309 -12.56 -11.10 -2.25
CA GLU A 309 -11.84 -12.26 -1.70
C GLU A 309 -10.68 -12.74 -2.59
N SER A 310 -10.75 -12.48 -3.91
CA SER A 310 -9.70 -12.91 -4.86
C SER A 310 -8.50 -11.99 -4.85
N ASP A 311 -8.69 -10.71 -4.57
CA ASP A 311 -7.63 -9.71 -4.49
C ASP A 311 -7.17 -9.55 -3.04
N ASP A 312 -5.88 -9.77 -2.78
CA ASP A 312 -5.25 -9.47 -1.48
C ASP A 312 -5.11 -7.93 -1.35
N VAL A 313 -6.25 -7.25 -1.13
CA VAL A 313 -6.33 -5.78 -1.09
C VAL A 313 -5.59 -5.26 0.13
N GLU A 314 -4.36 -4.82 -0.10
CA GLU A 314 -3.56 -4.11 0.89
C GLU A 314 -3.81 -2.59 0.80
N ILE A 315 -4.28 -2.00 1.88
CA ILE A 315 -4.44 -0.55 1.97
C ILE A 315 -3.21 0.09 2.58
N LYS A 316 -2.76 1.13 1.94
CA LYS A 316 -1.74 2.01 2.47
C LYS A 316 -2.39 3.04 3.38
N ARG A 317 -2.26 2.89 4.70
CA ARG A 317 -2.60 4.01 5.60
C ARG A 317 -1.66 5.16 5.28
N GLU A 318 -2.20 6.30 4.91
CA GLU A 318 -1.44 7.53 4.89
C GLU A 318 -1.17 7.95 6.35
N ALA A 319 -0.07 7.44 6.89
CA ALA A 319 0.40 7.80 8.24
C ALA A 319 0.67 9.32 8.38
N GLU A 320 0.57 10.07 7.30
CA GLU A 320 0.80 11.52 7.24
C GLU A 320 -0.47 12.37 7.47
N ALA A 321 -1.67 11.82 7.35
CA ALA A 321 -2.90 12.62 7.40
C ALA A 321 -3.34 13.01 8.83
N GLY A 322 -2.81 12.36 9.85
CA GLY A 322 -3.11 12.72 11.24
C GLY A 322 -1.89 13.27 11.94
N GLY A 323 -1.52 14.53 11.81
CA GLY A 323 -0.39 15.23 12.43
C GLY A 323 -0.17 15.01 13.95
N GLY A 324 -0.35 13.78 14.42
CA GLY A 324 -0.22 13.34 15.80
C GLY A 324 1.22 12.97 16.17
N ASP A 325 1.56 13.18 17.44
CA ASP A 325 2.82 12.74 18.02
C ASP A 325 2.78 11.22 18.27
N LEU A 326 3.11 10.41 17.25
CA LEU A 326 3.00 8.94 17.24
C LEU A 326 4.30 8.28 16.81
N VAL A 327 4.68 7.18 17.46
CA VAL A 327 5.75 6.29 17.00
C VAL A 327 5.32 5.62 15.69
N ARG A 328 6.19 5.61 14.69
CA ARG A 328 5.93 4.98 13.40
C ARG A 328 6.46 3.55 13.39
N LEU A 329 5.59 2.58 13.08
CA LEU A 329 5.95 1.19 12.85
C LEU A 329 5.74 0.84 11.40
N MET A 330 6.81 0.43 10.69
CA MET A 330 6.73 0.07 9.27
C MET A 330 7.75 -0.98 8.86
N THR A 331 7.57 -1.53 7.67
CA THR A 331 8.56 -2.44 7.11
C THR A 331 9.77 -1.67 6.57
N VAL A 332 10.95 -2.32 6.52
CA VAL A 332 12.15 -1.72 5.93
C VAL A 332 11.90 -1.30 4.48
N HIS A 333 11.15 -2.08 3.71
CA HIS A 333 10.76 -1.72 2.34
C HIS A 333 9.92 -0.43 2.30
N GLY A 334 8.94 -0.30 3.20
CA GLY A 334 8.09 0.88 3.29
C GLY A 334 8.82 2.14 3.75
N SER A 335 9.97 1.99 4.43
CA SER A 335 10.77 3.11 4.92
C SER A 335 11.67 3.76 3.86
N LYS A 336 11.68 3.27 2.61
CA LYS A 336 12.50 3.85 1.55
C LYS A 336 12.14 5.33 1.33
N GLY A 337 13.14 6.21 1.41
CA GLY A 337 12.96 7.66 1.31
C GLY A 337 12.64 8.35 2.64
N LEU A 338 12.22 7.62 3.67
CA LEU A 338 11.95 8.15 5.00
C LEU A 338 13.21 8.12 5.89
N GLN A 339 13.15 8.86 6.98
CA GLN A 339 14.19 8.93 8.00
C GLN A 339 13.56 9.31 9.36
N ALA A 340 14.32 9.06 10.44
CA ALA A 340 13.89 9.46 11.78
C ALA A 340 15.10 9.73 12.68
N PRO A 341 14.96 10.63 13.67
CA PRO A 341 15.99 10.87 14.68
C PRO A 341 16.40 9.59 15.42
N VAL A 342 15.45 8.76 15.79
CA VAL A 342 15.70 7.49 16.50
C VAL A 342 15.10 6.33 15.70
N VAL A 343 15.93 5.36 15.32
CA VAL A 343 15.50 4.16 14.61
C VAL A 343 15.73 2.93 15.48
N ILE A 344 14.72 2.08 15.60
CA ILE A 344 14.79 0.82 16.36
C ILE A 344 14.62 -0.34 15.40
N LEU A 345 15.53 -1.32 15.46
CA LEU A 345 15.54 -2.52 14.63
C LEU A 345 15.35 -3.76 15.53
N PRO A 346 14.11 -4.21 15.77
CA PRO A 346 13.85 -5.31 16.69
C PRO A 346 14.02 -6.70 16.07
N ASP A 347 13.74 -6.87 14.77
CA ASP A 347 13.69 -8.17 14.08
C ASP A 347 15.02 -8.49 13.38
N THR A 348 16.14 -8.48 14.13
CA THR A 348 17.48 -8.66 13.56
C THR A 348 18.01 -10.09 13.65
N ALA A 349 17.46 -10.92 14.54
CA ALA A 349 17.97 -12.26 14.82
C ALA A 349 17.49 -13.33 13.83
N ARG A 350 16.42 -13.09 13.08
CA ARG A 350 15.82 -14.06 12.15
C ARG A 350 16.35 -13.86 10.73
N VAL A 351 16.72 -14.96 10.09
CA VAL A 351 17.07 -14.98 8.65
C VAL A 351 15.82 -15.34 7.83
N PRO A 352 15.61 -14.74 6.65
CA PRO A 352 14.54 -15.16 5.78
C PRO A 352 14.69 -16.65 5.46
N GLN A 353 13.69 -17.44 5.80
CA GLN A 353 13.61 -18.78 5.22
C GLN A 353 13.20 -18.58 3.75
N CYS A 354 13.96 -19.17 2.81
CA CYS A 354 13.43 -19.33 1.47
C CYS A 354 12.09 -20.04 1.62
N LYS A 355 10.98 -19.31 1.42
CA LYS A 355 9.65 -19.93 1.34
C LYS A 355 9.81 -21.07 0.35
N ARG A 356 9.18 -22.21 0.64
CA ARG A 356 9.13 -23.37 -0.27
C ARG A 356 9.08 -22.83 -1.69
N GLU A 357 10.17 -23.08 -2.41
CA GLU A 357 10.47 -22.49 -3.70
C GLU A 357 9.24 -22.58 -4.59
N ALA A 358 8.94 -21.50 -5.29
CA ALA A 358 8.05 -21.60 -6.44
C ALA A 358 8.56 -22.81 -7.21
N GLY A 359 7.69 -23.82 -7.46
CA GLY A 359 8.12 -25.10 -8.04
C GLY A 359 8.80 -24.95 -9.40
N ILE A 360 8.92 -23.71 -9.90
CA ILE A 360 9.51 -23.38 -11.19
C ILE A 360 10.83 -22.65 -10.96
N LEU A 361 11.92 -23.23 -11.45
CA LEU A 361 13.25 -22.63 -11.47
C LEU A 361 13.54 -22.10 -12.88
N TRP A 362 14.06 -20.88 -12.96
CA TRP A 362 14.44 -20.24 -14.23
C TRP A 362 15.96 -20.17 -14.36
N ASP A 363 16.49 -20.48 -15.53
CA ASP A 363 17.88 -20.22 -15.86
C ASP A 363 18.07 -18.85 -16.52
N ASP A 364 19.33 -18.49 -16.80
CA ASP A 364 19.68 -17.21 -17.42
C ASP A 364 19.24 -17.10 -18.89
N ASP A 365 18.99 -18.22 -19.55
CA ASP A 365 18.55 -18.30 -20.95
C ASP A 365 17.01 -18.29 -21.07
N GLY A 366 16.31 -18.19 -19.93
CA GLY A 366 14.84 -18.16 -19.88
C GLY A 366 14.19 -19.54 -19.95
N LEU A 367 14.97 -20.64 -19.82
CA LEU A 367 14.42 -21.98 -19.70
C LEU A 367 13.93 -22.20 -18.25
N PHE A 368 12.81 -22.88 -18.13
CA PHE A 368 12.25 -23.20 -16.81
C PHE A 368 12.34 -24.70 -16.50
N PHE A 369 12.50 -25.02 -15.23
CA PHE A 369 12.53 -26.37 -14.69
C PHE A 369 11.47 -26.47 -13.59
N TYR A 370 10.69 -27.54 -13.64
CA TYR A 370 9.68 -27.85 -12.62
C TYR A 370 9.97 -29.22 -12.01
N PRO A 371 10.89 -29.33 -11.05
CA PRO A 371 11.17 -30.60 -10.38
C PRO A 371 10.02 -30.95 -9.44
N SER A 372 9.40 -32.10 -9.64
CA SER A 372 8.27 -32.57 -8.83
C SER A 372 8.67 -33.02 -7.43
N SER A 373 9.92 -33.46 -7.27
CA SER A 373 10.49 -33.90 -5.99
C SER A 373 11.98 -33.58 -5.87
N SER A 374 12.51 -33.60 -4.66
CA SER A 374 13.96 -33.42 -4.43
C SER A 374 14.82 -34.53 -5.06
N ALA A 375 14.23 -35.68 -5.36
CA ALA A 375 14.92 -36.77 -6.04
C ALA A 375 15.15 -36.52 -7.55
N ASP A 376 14.37 -35.60 -8.11
CA ASP A 376 14.42 -35.24 -9.53
C ASP A 376 15.39 -34.07 -9.82
N TYR A 377 16.15 -33.63 -8.80
CA TYR A 377 17.11 -32.57 -8.95
C TYR A 377 18.36 -33.01 -9.69
N GLU A 378 18.53 -32.49 -10.90
CA GLU A 378 19.79 -32.53 -11.61
C GLU A 378 20.74 -31.41 -11.12
N LYS A 379 22.05 -31.54 -11.45
CA LYS A 379 23.07 -30.53 -11.11
C LYS A 379 22.70 -29.09 -11.52
N ASN A 380 21.92 -28.95 -12.58
CA ASN A 380 21.45 -27.62 -13.03
C ASN A 380 20.42 -27.03 -12.08
N CYS A 381 19.50 -27.83 -11.54
CA CYS A 381 18.52 -27.37 -10.55
C CYS A 381 19.24 -26.94 -9.25
N ASP A 382 20.24 -27.67 -8.80
CA ASP A 382 21.03 -27.33 -7.62
C ASP A 382 21.77 -25.98 -7.82
N ARG A 383 22.35 -25.78 -9.01
CA ARG A 383 23.01 -24.50 -9.36
C ARG A 383 22.04 -23.33 -9.36
N MET A 384 20.83 -23.51 -9.92
CA MET A 384 19.80 -22.46 -9.94
C MET A 384 19.32 -22.12 -8.54
N LYS A 385 19.11 -23.14 -7.69
CA LYS A 385 18.74 -22.95 -6.28
C LYS A 385 19.80 -22.21 -5.51
N GLU A 386 21.06 -22.58 -5.69
CA GLU A 386 22.16 -21.89 -5.02
C GLU A 386 22.27 -20.44 -5.47
N LYS A 387 22.10 -20.16 -6.77
CA LYS A 387 22.03 -18.80 -7.30
C LYS A 387 20.86 -18.02 -6.71
N GLN A 388 19.69 -18.63 -6.55
CA GLN A 388 18.53 -18.01 -5.94
C GLN A 388 18.74 -17.72 -4.44
N LYS A 389 19.35 -18.65 -3.71
CA LYS A 389 19.75 -18.43 -2.30
C LYS A 389 20.73 -17.27 -2.18
N GLN A 390 21.73 -17.22 -3.06
CA GLN A 390 22.69 -16.12 -3.09
C GLN A 390 21.99 -14.77 -3.33
N LYS A 391 21.12 -14.69 -4.34
CA LYS A 391 20.32 -13.45 -4.61
C LYS A 391 19.47 -13.05 -3.41
N THR A 392 18.84 -14.02 -2.74
CA THR A 392 18.05 -13.77 -1.52
C THR A 392 18.92 -13.24 -0.38
N ALA A 393 20.12 -13.82 -0.20
CA ALA A 393 21.07 -13.36 0.81
C ALA A 393 21.63 -11.96 0.51
N GLU A 394 21.85 -11.63 -0.76
CA GLU A 394 22.25 -10.29 -1.20
C GLU A 394 21.16 -9.26 -0.94
N GLU A 395 19.90 -9.60 -1.27
CA GLU A 395 18.75 -8.75 -0.99
C GLU A 395 18.55 -8.53 0.52
N TYR A 396 18.76 -9.56 1.33
CA TYR A 396 18.71 -9.47 2.78
C TYR A 396 19.75 -8.49 3.33
N ARG A 397 20.97 -8.47 2.78
CA ARG A 397 22.02 -7.49 3.15
C ARG A 397 21.71 -6.09 2.65
N ARG A 398 21.14 -5.95 1.44
CA ARG A 398 20.66 -4.64 0.94
C ARG A 398 19.59 -4.04 1.84
N LEU A 399 18.66 -4.86 2.31
CA LEU A 399 17.63 -4.41 3.27
C LEU A 399 18.25 -3.97 4.60
N MET A 400 19.27 -4.67 5.10
CA MET A 400 20.01 -4.26 6.29
C MET A 400 20.65 -2.87 6.10
N TYR A 401 21.30 -2.66 4.96
CA TYR A 401 21.89 -1.36 4.63
C TYR A 401 20.83 -0.25 4.61
N VAL A 402 19.68 -0.49 3.99
CA VAL A 402 18.58 0.47 3.99
C VAL A 402 18.11 0.76 5.41
N ALA A 403 17.88 -0.25 6.23
CA ALA A 403 17.38 -0.09 7.60
C ALA A 403 18.33 0.78 8.44
N LEU A 404 19.62 0.45 8.42
CA LEU A 404 20.65 1.16 9.19
C LEU A 404 20.82 2.63 8.75
N THR A 405 20.65 2.91 7.45
CA THR A 405 20.77 4.27 6.91
C THR A 405 19.50 5.13 7.06
N ARG A 406 18.49 4.66 7.79
CA ARG A 406 17.30 5.49 8.12
C ARG A 406 17.49 6.36 9.35
N ALA A 407 18.45 6.01 10.23
CA ALA A 407 18.72 6.73 11.46
C ALA A 407 19.43 8.07 11.20
N GLU A 408 18.94 9.13 11.84
CA GLU A 408 19.59 10.43 11.84
C GLU A 408 20.59 10.52 13.00
N ASP A 409 20.12 10.38 14.22
CA ASP A 409 20.90 10.65 15.44
C ASP A 409 21.20 9.39 16.25
N ARG A 410 20.19 8.51 16.39
CA ARG A 410 20.29 7.33 17.23
C ARG A 410 19.79 6.08 16.54
N MET A 411 20.42 4.96 16.83
CA MET A 411 20.03 3.66 16.32
C MET A 411 20.10 2.61 17.42
N ILE A 412 19.02 1.85 17.59
CA ILE A 412 18.93 0.74 18.55
C ILE A 412 18.76 -0.55 17.75
N VAL A 413 19.73 -1.45 17.89
CA VAL A 413 19.70 -2.77 17.28
C VAL A 413 19.43 -3.79 18.37
N CYS A 414 18.37 -4.56 18.23
CA CYS A 414 17.99 -5.57 19.20
C CYS A 414 17.37 -6.79 18.51
N GLY A 415 17.11 -7.86 19.26
CA GLY A 415 16.55 -9.07 18.71
C GLY A 415 16.17 -10.08 19.77
N TRP A 416 15.40 -11.06 19.37
CA TRP A 416 15.03 -12.19 20.22
C TRP A 416 15.16 -13.50 19.48
N ARG A 417 15.34 -14.60 20.18
CA ARG A 417 15.31 -15.94 19.63
C ARG A 417 14.22 -16.79 20.28
N LYS A 418 13.71 -17.72 19.51
CA LYS A 418 12.98 -18.89 20.02
C LYS A 418 14.02 -19.95 20.43
N ALA A 419 13.73 -21.21 20.31
CA ALA A 419 14.64 -22.28 20.72
C ALA A 419 15.99 -22.29 19.98
N ARG A 420 16.04 -21.91 18.70
CA ARG A 420 17.27 -22.00 17.88
C ARG A 420 18.11 -20.72 18.02
N LYS A 421 19.42 -20.87 18.07
CA LYS A 421 20.37 -19.74 17.99
C LYS A 421 20.23 -19.03 16.63
N PRO A 422 20.42 -17.70 16.59
CA PRO A 422 20.48 -16.98 15.33
C PRO A 422 21.58 -17.55 14.43
N ALA A 423 21.31 -17.62 13.14
CA ALA A 423 22.32 -18.02 12.16
C ALA A 423 23.44 -16.97 12.08
N ASP A 424 24.63 -17.40 11.68
CA ASP A 424 25.83 -16.52 11.62
C ASP A 424 25.63 -15.34 10.66
N ASP A 425 24.82 -15.53 9.61
CA ASP A 425 24.47 -14.52 8.63
C ASP A 425 23.24 -13.68 9.02
N SER A 426 22.68 -13.85 10.23
CA SER A 426 21.62 -12.97 10.73
C SER A 426 22.13 -11.53 10.91
N TRP A 427 21.24 -10.55 10.70
CA TRP A 427 21.61 -9.14 10.91
C TRP A 427 22.20 -8.91 12.30
N TYR A 428 21.65 -9.57 13.33
CA TYR A 428 22.15 -9.47 14.69
C TYR A 428 23.61 -9.90 14.80
N ASN A 429 23.97 -11.09 14.29
CA ASN A 429 25.33 -11.60 14.39
C ASN A 429 26.32 -10.82 13.49
N LEU A 430 25.91 -10.48 12.27
CA LEU A 430 26.72 -9.63 11.39
C LEU A 430 27.01 -8.27 12.03
N PHE A 431 25.98 -7.64 12.62
CA PHE A 431 26.11 -6.38 13.31
C PHE A 431 27.00 -6.50 14.55
N LYS A 432 26.72 -7.47 15.42
CA LYS A 432 27.48 -7.72 16.65
C LYS A 432 28.97 -7.87 16.39
N ASN A 433 29.35 -8.76 15.45
CA ASN A 433 30.74 -9.04 15.14
C ASN A 433 31.53 -7.80 14.70
N SER A 434 30.89 -6.92 13.94
CA SER A 434 31.54 -5.67 13.48
C SER A 434 31.53 -4.59 14.55
N PHE A 435 30.43 -4.49 15.31
CA PHE A 435 30.18 -3.45 16.28
C PHE A 435 31.03 -3.58 17.55
N GLU A 436 31.36 -4.81 17.96
CA GLU A 436 32.23 -5.08 19.12
C GLU A 436 33.58 -4.36 19.08
N SER A 437 34.11 -4.11 17.88
CA SER A 437 35.41 -3.47 17.71
C SER A 437 35.40 -1.95 17.89
N ILE A 438 34.22 -1.31 17.86
CA ILE A 438 34.06 0.15 17.93
C ILE A 438 33.17 0.60 19.08
N SER A 439 32.60 -0.34 19.84
CA SER A 439 31.64 -0.07 20.92
C SER A 439 32.17 -0.47 22.28
N GLU A 440 31.67 0.17 23.31
CA GLU A 440 31.93 -0.16 24.71
C GLU A 440 30.72 -0.85 25.32
N LEU A 441 31.00 -1.92 26.10
CA LEU A 441 29.97 -2.61 26.87
C LEU A 441 29.76 -1.88 28.21
N ASN A 442 28.55 -1.46 28.48
CA ASN A 442 28.19 -0.94 29.79
C ASN A 442 27.80 -2.11 30.72
N PRO A 443 28.56 -2.39 31.78
CA PRO A 443 28.31 -3.54 32.66
C PRO A 443 27.02 -3.42 33.47
N SER A 444 26.45 -2.22 33.61
CA SER A 444 25.26 -1.99 34.45
C SER A 444 23.95 -2.40 33.75
N ASP A 445 23.90 -2.33 32.44
CA ASP A 445 22.68 -2.61 31.66
C ASP A 445 22.89 -3.64 30.54
N GLY A 446 24.13 -4.15 30.36
CA GLY A 446 24.45 -5.13 29.32
C GLY A 446 24.40 -4.57 27.88
N ILE A 447 24.24 -3.27 27.70
CA ILE A 447 24.10 -2.65 26.37
C ILE A 447 25.47 -2.20 25.86
N ARG A 448 25.78 -2.56 24.61
CA ARG A 448 26.96 -2.02 23.92
C ARG A 448 26.61 -0.71 23.24
N ARG A 449 27.48 0.31 23.42
CA ARG A 449 27.25 1.65 22.87
C ARG A 449 28.44 2.14 22.08
N HIS A 450 28.14 2.81 20.96
CA HIS A 450 29.07 3.65 20.23
C HIS A 450 28.50 5.06 20.17
N VAL A 451 29.24 6.04 20.69
CA VAL A 451 28.78 7.42 20.85
C VAL A 451 29.73 8.36 20.15
N SER A 452 29.20 9.25 19.31
CA SER A 452 29.95 10.41 18.83
C SER A 452 29.66 11.62 19.72
N PRO A 453 30.71 12.34 20.19
CA PRO A 453 30.52 13.48 21.09
C PRO A 453 29.86 14.66 20.36
N GLN A 454 29.02 15.39 21.08
CA GLN A 454 28.55 16.70 20.63
C GLN A 454 29.70 17.71 20.80
N LEU A 455 30.25 18.21 19.69
CA LEU A 455 31.21 19.28 19.74
C LEU A 455 30.47 20.62 19.76
N ILE A 456 30.85 21.48 20.70
CA ILE A 456 30.33 22.86 20.76
C ILE A 456 31.08 23.63 19.66
N LYS A 457 30.36 24.00 18.60
CA LYS A 457 30.91 24.86 17.54
C LYS A 457 31.07 26.25 18.10
N THR A 458 32.29 26.71 18.26
CA THR A 458 32.59 28.10 18.57
C THR A 458 32.22 29.00 17.38
N ALA A 459 31.90 30.27 17.64
CA ALA A 459 31.49 31.19 16.58
C ALA A 459 32.53 31.34 15.46
N GLU A 460 33.83 31.17 15.80
CA GLU A 460 34.95 31.20 14.86
C GLU A 460 35.00 29.99 13.93
N GLU A 461 34.68 28.78 14.44
CA GLU A 461 34.60 27.58 13.59
C GLU A 461 33.44 27.62 12.60
N LYS A 462 32.33 28.31 12.94
CA LYS A 462 31.24 28.54 11.98
C LYS A 462 31.67 29.45 10.82
N GLN A 463 32.54 30.42 11.06
CA GLN A 463 33.03 31.31 9.99
C GLN A 463 34.13 30.63 9.14
N THR A 464 35.03 29.85 9.72
CA THR A 464 36.04 29.08 8.98
C THR A 464 35.43 27.94 8.17
N ALA A 465 34.47 27.20 8.72
CA ALA A 465 33.78 26.16 7.95
C ALA A 465 32.94 26.72 6.78
N ALA A 466 32.43 27.95 6.92
CA ALA A 466 31.77 28.67 5.82
C ALA A 466 32.74 29.19 4.77
N ALA A 467 33.97 29.52 5.19
CA ALA A 467 35.02 30.00 4.28
C ALA A 467 35.77 28.86 3.56
N GLU A 468 36.02 27.73 4.23
CA GLU A 468 36.62 26.54 3.61
C GLU A 468 35.70 25.79 2.65
N ASN A 469 34.40 25.93 2.81
CA ASN A 469 33.38 25.36 1.92
C ASN A 469 32.87 26.38 0.87
N ALA A 470 33.62 27.41 0.52
CA ALA A 470 33.32 28.21 -0.65
C ALA A 470 33.55 27.35 -1.91
N PHE A 471 32.66 26.40 -2.12
CA PHE A 471 32.59 25.62 -3.34
C PHE A 471 32.20 26.58 -4.45
N SER A 472 33.16 26.94 -5.30
CA SER A 472 32.87 27.72 -6.49
C SER A 472 32.11 26.79 -7.45
N PHE A 473 30.84 26.98 -7.55
CA PHE A 473 30.03 26.29 -8.57
C PHE A 473 30.58 26.65 -9.95
N ALA A 474 30.58 25.68 -10.85
CA ALA A 474 30.89 25.94 -12.24
C ALA A 474 29.91 27.00 -12.80
N PRO A 475 30.34 27.96 -13.65
CA PRO A 475 29.50 29.08 -14.11
C PRO A 475 28.13 28.67 -14.68
N TRP A 476 28.01 27.45 -15.21
CA TRP A 476 26.76 26.93 -15.73
C TRP A 476 25.73 26.64 -14.64
N THR A 477 26.12 26.46 -13.39
CA THR A 477 25.18 26.18 -12.27
C THR A 477 24.45 27.45 -11.79
N GLU A 478 25.02 28.62 -12.10
CA GLU A 478 24.45 29.94 -11.80
C GLU A 478 23.59 30.45 -12.97
N THR A 479 23.70 29.80 -14.12
CA THR A 479 22.88 30.16 -15.28
C THR A 479 21.53 29.47 -15.13
N PRO A 480 20.42 30.21 -15.04
CA PRO A 480 19.10 29.62 -15.04
C PRO A 480 18.95 28.70 -16.24
N ALA A 481 18.41 27.51 -16.04
CA ALA A 481 18.05 26.64 -17.15
C ALA A 481 17.21 27.45 -18.15
N PRO A 482 17.44 27.31 -19.48
CA PRO A 482 16.54 27.91 -20.46
C PRO A 482 15.12 27.57 -20.07
N ALA A 483 14.25 28.55 -20.06
CA ALA A 483 12.84 28.32 -19.75
C ALA A 483 12.36 27.20 -20.67
N GLU A 484 12.07 26.05 -20.11
CA GLU A 484 11.43 24.97 -20.87
C GLU A 484 10.13 25.55 -21.39
N SER A 485 9.95 25.48 -22.71
CA SER A 485 8.64 25.78 -23.28
C SER A 485 7.64 24.88 -22.55
N PRO A 486 6.57 25.44 -21.96
CA PRO A 486 5.60 24.61 -21.26
C PRO A 486 5.18 23.51 -22.20
N LEU A 487 5.23 22.27 -21.73
CA LEU A 487 4.78 21.11 -22.49
C LEU A 487 3.42 21.49 -23.07
N SER A 488 3.36 21.68 -24.40
CA SER A 488 2.15 22.11 -25.06
C SER A 488 1.12 21.00 -24.87
N ARG A 489 0.21 21.19 -23.90
CA ARG A 489 -0.95 20.31 -23.76
C ARG A 489 -1.77 20.45 -25.03
N PRO A 490 -2.18 19.35 -25.66
CA PRO A 490 -3.04 19.43 -26.84
C PRO A 490 -4.29 20.23 -26.50
N LEU A 491 -4.52 21.32 -27.20
CA LEU A 491 -5.76 22.08 -27.09
C LEU A 491 -6.88 21.21 -27.68
N THR A 492 -7.87 20.92 -26.85
CA THR A 492 -9.09 20.25 -27.28
C THR A 492 -10.14 21.33 -27.59
N PRO A 493 -10.62 21.45 -28.82
CA PRO A 493 -11.59 22.52 -29.18
C PRO A 493 -12.85 22.52 -28.34
N SER A 494 -13.21 21.37 -27.75
CA SER A 494 -14.35 21.21 -26.84
C SER A 494 -14.10 21.71 -25.40
N ARG A 495 -12.85 22.05 -25.05
CA ARG A 495 -12.45 22.56 -23.72
C ARG A 495 -11.35 23.59 -23.91
N PRO A 496 -11.68 24.83 -24.25
CA PRO A 496 -10.73 25.94 -24.19
C PRO A 496 -10.28 26.13 -22.74
N GLU A 497 -9.01 26.53 -22.55
CA GLU A 497 -8.31 26.61 -21.25
C GLU A 497 -8.87 27.68 -20.29
N GLU A 498 -9.96 28.32 -20.57
CA GLU A 498 -10.52 29.37 -19.72
C GLU A 498 -11.86 28.90 -19.17
N ASP A 499 -11.92 28.85 -17.85
CA ASP A 499 -13.04 28.53 -16.97
C ASP A 499 -13.38 27.03 -16.85
N GLU A 500 -12.95 26.43 -15.72
CA GLU A 500 -13.66 25.27 -15.19
C GLU A 500 -15.15 25.64 -15.10
N PRO A 501 -16.04 24.90 -15.80
CA PRO A 501 -17.47 25.18 -15.71
C PRO A 501 -17.86 25.06 -14.25
N ALA A 502 -18.55 26.06 -13.72
CA ALA A 502 -19.04 26.09 -12.35
C ALA A 502 -19.63 24.72 -12.00
N VAL A 503 -19.16 24.11 -10.91
CA VAL A 503 -19.67 22.84 -10.41
C VAL A 503 -21.15 23.04 -10.12
N PHE A 504 -22.00 22.47 -10.96
CA PHE A 504 -23.45 22.57 -10.77
C PHE A 504 -23.84 21.74 -9.55
N SER A 505 -24.53 22.37 -8.61
CA SER A 505 -25.11 21.69 -7.47
C SER A 505 -25.96 20.49 -7.93
N PRO A 506 -25.81 19.30 -7.31
CA PRO A 506 -26.65 18.12 -7.62
C PRO A 506 -28.16 18.42 -7.55
N LEU A 507 -28.57 19.38 -6.72
CA LEU A 507 -29.95 19.82 -6.56
C LEU A 507 -30.48 20.63 -7.76
N ALA A 508 -29.61 21.20 -8.62
CA ALA A 508 -30.00 21.93 -9.82
C ALA A 508 -30.20 21.02 -11.06
N ALA A 509 -29.83 19.74 -10.96
CA ALA A 509 -29.81 18.81 -12.09
C ALA A 509 -31.19 18.18 -12.41
N ALA A 510 -32.17 18.27 -11.52
CA ALA A 510 -33.47 17.61 -11.69
C ALA A 510 -34.32 18.10 -12.89
N GLY A 511 -33.97 19.21 -13.53
CA GLY A 511 -34.71 19.78 -14.67
C GLY A 511 -33.99 19.85 -16.01
N ARG A 512 -32.66 19.64 -16.08
CA ARG A 512 -31.83 19.91 -17.27
C ARG A 512 -31.32 18.67 -18.03
N GLY A 513 -31.55 17.47 -17.56
CA GLY A 513 -31.04 16.23 -18.18
C GLY A 513 -31.66 15.87 -19.53
N LYS A 514 -32.89 16.31 -19.81
CA LYS A 514 -33.62 15.96 -21.04
C LYS A 514 -33.03 16.54 -22.34
N PRO A 515 -32.62 17.82 -22.41
CA PRO A 515 -32.07 18.37 -23.66
C PRO A 515 -30.73 17.75 -24.05
N PHE A 516 -29.88 17.45 -23.09
CA PHE A 516 -28.55 16.87 -23.35
C PHE A 516 -28.66 15.42 -23.85
N LYS A 517 -29.54 14.62 -23.30
CA LYS A 517 -29.80 13.25 -23.77
C LYS A 517 -30.35 13.25 -25.20
N ARG A 518 -31.27 14.16 -25.53
CA ARG A 518 -31.84 14.28 -26.87
C ARG A 518 -30.78 14.61 -27.92
N GLY A 519 -29.91 15.61 -27.67
CA GLY A 519 -28.80 15.98 -28.56
C GLY A 519 -27.85 14.81 -28.82
N SER A 520 -27.47 14.08 -27.77
CA SER A 520 -26.59 12.90 -27.89
C SER A 520 -27.21 11.76 -28.71
N LEU A 521 -28.53 11.56 -28.62
CA LEU A 521 -29.24 10.55 -29.42
C LEU A 521 -29.27 10.94 -30.89
N ILE A 522 -29.57 12.18 -31.20
CA ILE A 522 -29.55 12.71 -32.59
C ILE A 522 -28.16 12.57 -33.19
N HIS A 523 -27.12 12.98 -32.44
CA HIS A 523 -25.73 12.89 -32.87
C HIS A 523 -25.34 11.44 -33.23
N ARG A 524 -25.65 10.48 -32.35
CA ARG A 524 -25.39 9.06 -32.61
C ARG A 524 -26.17 8.52 -33.80
N LEU A 525 -27.43 8.89 -33.97
CA LEU A 525 -28.19 8.48 -35.16
C LEU A 525 -27.60 9.02 -36.44
N LEU A 526 -27.16 10.27 -36.45
CA LEU A 526 -26.48 10.87 -37.61
C LEU A 526 -25.10 10.25 -37.88
N GLN A 527 -24.47 9.66 -36.89
CA GLN A 527 -23.22 8.94 -37.04
C GLN A 527 -23.41 7.63 -37.83
N PHE A 528 -24.42 6.83 -37.47
CA PHE A 528 -24.58 5.44 -37.99
C PHE A 528 -25.60 5.27 -39.10
N LEU A 529 -26.70 6.00 -39.11
CA LEU A 529 -27.77 5.84 -40.10
C LEU A 529 -27.36 6.12 -41.56
N PRO A 530 -26.43 7.03 -41.86
CA PRO A 530 -25.96 7.22 -43.25
C PRO A 530 -25.42 5.95 -43.90
N GLN A 531 -24.83 5.05 -43.10
CA GLN A 531 -24.25 3.78 -43.56
C GLN A 531 -25.31 2.67 -43.72
N THR A 532 -26.54 2.90 -43.20
CA THR A 532 -27.64 1.94 -43.29
C THR A 532 -28.40 2.12 -44.61
N GLU A 533 -28.91 1.05 -45.16
CA GLU A 533 -29.77 1.09 -46.37
C GLU A 533 -30.99 2.00 -46.15
N LYS A 534 -31.30 2.84 -47.10
CA LYS A 534 -32.39 3.83 -46.99
C LYS A 534 -33.72 3.23 -46.51
N ARG A 535 -34.04 2.00 -46.93
CA ARG A 535 -35.29 1.29 -46.57
C ARG A 535 -35.37 0.92 -45.08
N ARG A 536 -34.23 0.78 -44.40
CA ARG A 536 -34.15 0.35 -43.01
C ARG A 536 -33.91 1.49 -42.03
N ARG A 537 -33.59 2.69 -42.49
CA ARG A 537 -33.21 3.84 -41.63
C ARG A 537 -34.28 4.18 -40.62
N GLU A 538 -35.57 4.16 -40.99
CA GLU A 538 -36.65 4.49 -40.09
C GLU A 538 -36.85 3.44 -39.00
N SER A 539 -36.86 2.15 -39.38
CA SER A 539 -36.97 1.05 -38.45
C SER A 539 -35.81 0.98 -37.46
N ASP A 540 -34.59 1.14 -37.99
CA ASP A 540 -33.37 1.05 -37.19
C ASP A 540 -33.23 2.27 -36.24
N ALA A 541 -33.64 3.47 -36.68
CA ALA A 541 -33.71 4.67 -35.84
C ALA A 541 -34.72 4.49 -34.70
N SER A 542 -35.93 3.97 -35.03
CA SER A 542 -36.98 3.75 -34.02
C SER A 542 -36.56 2.71 -32.99
N ALA A 543 -35.92 1.61 -33.41
CA ALA A 543 -35.42 0.58 -32.53
C ALA A 543 -34.28 1.12 -31.63
N PHE A 544 -33.38 1.93 -32.19
CA PHE A 544 -32.29 2.54 -31.46
C PHE A 544 -32.81 3.48 -30.35
N ILE A 545 -33.77 4.36 -30.66
CA ILE A 545 -34.33 5.30 -29.69
C ILE A 545 -35.12 4.56 -28.60
N ALA A 546 -35.93 3.53 -28.97
CA ALA A 546 -36.65 2.73 -28.01
C ALA A 546 -35.70 2.06 -26.98
N ARG A 547 -34.53 1.65 -27.42
CA ARG A 547 -33.54 1.00 -26.56
C ARG A 547 -32.76 1.99 -25.67
N HIS A 548 -32.45 3.19 -26.16
CA HIS A 548 -31.55 4.12 -25.47
C HIS A 548 -32.29 5.27 -24.76
N ALA A 549 -33.59 5.40 -24.97
CA ALA A 549 -34.48 6.35 -24.27
C ALA A 549 -35.80 5.69 -23.96
N PRO A 550 -35.81 4.66 -23.09
CA PRO A 550 -37.06 3.95 -22.70
C PRO A 550 -38.04 4.89 -21.98
N GLU A 551 -37.52 5.94 -21.33
CA GLU A 551 -38.33 6.94 -20.62
C GLU A 551 -39.05 7.95 -21.54
N ALA A 552 -38.69 8.08 -22.81
CA ALA A 552 -39.33 8.97 -23.75
C ALA A 552 -40.67 8.41 -24.26
N ASN A 553 -41.68 9.24 -24.37
CA ASN A 553 -42.95 8.83 -24.93
C ASN A 553 -42.88 8.62 -26.45
N ASP A 554 -43.87 7.93 -27.04
CA ASP A 554 -43.85 7.58 -28.47
C ASP A 554 -43.89 8.80 -29.38
N GLU A 555 -44.52 9.89 -28.94
CA GLU A 555 -44.54 11.16 -29.68
C GLU A 555 -43.15 11.81 -29.72
N GLU A 556 -42.43 11.85 -28.61
CA GLU A 556 -41.05 12.37 -28.52
C GLU A 556 -40.08 11.53 -29.33
N ARG A 557 -40.21 10.20 -29.27
CA ARG A 557 -39.39 9.28 -30.10
C ARG A 557 -39.64 9.52 -31.60
N GLY A 558 -40.90 9.62 -31.99
CA GLY A 558 -41.29 9.89 -33.37
C GLY A 558 -40.79 11.28 -33.85
N LYS A 559 -40.75 12.30 -33.01
CA LYS A 559 -40.17 13.61 -33.32
C LYS A 559 -38.68 13.52 -33.63
N ILE A 560 -37.90 12.80 -32.83
CA ILE A 560 -36.45 12.61 -33.05
C ILE A 560 -36.19 11.87 -34.35
N VAL A 561 -36.92 10.77 -34.62
CA VAL A 561 -36.77 10.01 -35.86
C VAL A 561 -37.05 10.86 -37.09
N ARG A 562 -38.17 11.59 -37.09
CA ARG A 562 -38.54 12.49 -38.24
C ARG A 562 -37.50 13.58 -38.46
N GLU A 563 -36.97 14.20 -37.40
CA GLU A 563 -35.95 15.24 -37.50
C GLU A 563 -34.65 14.70 -38.11
N VAL A 564 -34.16 13.57 -37.67
CA VAL A 564 -32.95 12.91 -38.19
C VAL A 564 -33.15 12.48 -39.65
N LEU A 565 -34.30 11.87 -39.97
CA LEU A 565 -34.60 11.46 -41.33
C LEU A 565 -34.78 12.64 -42.30
N SER A 566 -35.35 13.78 -41.82
CA SER A 566 -35.48 14.99 -42.63
C SER A 566 -34.12 15.57 -42.98
N LEU A 567 -33.16 15.56 -42.06
CA LEU A 567 -31.77 15.98 -42.33
C LEU A 567 -31.06 15.05 -43.31
N LEU A 568 -31.19 13.72 -43.13
CA LEU A 568 -30.55 12.74 -44.03
C LEU A 568 -31.13 12.70 -45.44
N ASN A 569 -32.36 13.13 -45.62
CA ASN A 569 -33.04 13.17 -46.91
C ASN A 569 -33.02 14.56 -47.59
N ASN A 570 -32.50 15.59 -46.89
CA ASN A 570 -32.40 16.92 -47.47
C ASN A 570 -31.31 16.95 -48.57
N PRO A 571 -31.61 17.39 -49.78
CA PRO A 571 -30.65 17.46 -50.89
C PRO A 571 -29.45 18.36 -50.62
N GLU A 572 -29.61 19.42 -49.81
CA GLU A 572 -28.54 20.33 -49.41
C GLU A 572 -27.44 19.64 -48.60
N PHE A 573 -27.80 18.62 -47.82
CA PHE A 573 -26.86 17.88 -46.97
C PHE A 573 -26.47 16.53 -47.58
N GLY A 574 -26.82 16.28 -48.84
CA GLY A 574 -26.56 15.00 -49.53
C GLY A 574 -25.07 14.64 -49.58
N SER A 575 -24.19 15.60 -49.77
CA SER A 575 -22.73 15.41 -49.74
C SER A 575 -22.21 15.11 -48.37
N VAL A 576 -22.80 15.74 -47.33
CA VAL A 576 -22.38 15.57 -45.92
C VAL A 576 -22.62 14.14 -45.44
N PHE A 577 -23.69 13.50 -45.89
CA PHE A 577 -24.08 12.14 -45.47
C PHE A 577 -23.86 11.09 -46.59
N GLY A 578 -23.11 11.45 -47.63
CA GLY A 578 -22.80 10.59 -48.74
C GLY A 578 -21.71 9.55 -48.47
N PRO A 579 -21.46 8.63 -49.42
CA PRO A 579 -20.50 7.54 -49.22
C PRO A 579 -19.06 7.98 -49.08
N GLN A 580 -18.71 9.21 -49.47
CA GLN A 580 -17.37 9.79 -49.34
C GLN A 580 -17.19 10.55 -47.99
N SER A 581 -18.16 10.56 -47.11
CA SER A 581 -18.07 11.21 -45.81
C SER A 581 -17.75 10.19 -44.70
N LYS A 582 -16.90 10.60 -43.76
CA LYS A 582 -16.54 9.81 -42.59
C LYS A 582 -17.01 10.53 -41.33
N ALA A 583 -17.64 9.78 -40.40
CA ALA A 583 -18.06 10.29 -39.11
C ALA A 583 -16.93 10.15 -38.09
N GLU A 584 -16.90 11.05 -37.09
CA GLU A 584 -16.02 11.00 -35.91
C GLU A 584 -14.54 10.85 -36.26
N VAL A 585 -14.04 11.66 -37.20
CA VAL A 585 -12.64 11.56 -37.63
C VAL A 585 -11.73 12.24 -36.59
N PRO A 586 -10.80 11.50 -35.97
CA PRO A 586 -9.83 12.10 -35.09
C PRO A 586 -8.84 12.96 -35.91
N VAL A 587 -8.57 14.16 -35.43
CA VAL A 587 -7.64 15.11 -36.07
C VAL A 587 -6.62 15.54 -35.04
N MET A 588 -5.37 15.56 -35.45
CA MET A 588 -4.28 16.11 -34.66
C MET A 588 -3.40 16.96 -35.58
N GLY A 589 -3.01 18.14 -35.16
CA GLY A 589 -2.15 19.01 -35.94
C GLY A 589 -1.52 20.10 -35.07
N VAL A 590 -0.63 20.89 -35.69
CA VAL A 590 0.01 22.03 -35.01
C VAL A 590 -0.50 23.31 -35.70
N VAL A 591 -1.14 24.17 -34.91
CA VAL A 591 -1.65 25.47 -35.38
C VAL A 591 -1.04 26.57 -34.52
N GLY A 592 -0.29 27.49 -35.14
CA GLY A 592 0.36 28.59 -34.40
C GLY A 592 1.34 28.12 -33.32
N GLY A 593 2.01 26.97 -33.50
CA GLY A 593 2.95 26.38 -32.53
C GLY A 593 2.28 25.60 -31.38
N LYS A 594 0.95 25.50 -31.38
CA LYS A 594 0.19 24.72 -30.39
C LYS A 594 -0.32 23.42 -31.00
N ILE A 595 -0.21 22.33 -30.25
CA ILE A 595 -0.78 21.03 -30.65
C ILE A 595 -2.29 21.11 -30.43
N VAL A 596 -3.06 20.86 -31.49
CA VAL A 596 -4.52 20.76 -31.43
C VAL A 596 -4.92 19.32 -31.66
N SER A 597 -5.69 18.74 -30.76
CA SER A 597 -6.27 17.40 -30.88
C SER A 597 -7.79 17.51 -30.72
N GLY A 598 -8.53 16.92 -31.63
CA GLY A 598 -9.99 16.96 -31.63
C GLY A 598 -10.60 15.86 -32.45
N ARG A 599 -11.93 15.86 -32.55
CA ARG A 599 -12.70 15.03 -33.46
C ARG A 599 -13.58 15.95 -34.34
N ILE A 600 -13.62 15.64 -35.60
CA ILE A 600 -14.54 16.26 -36.53
C ILE A 600 -15.75 15.36 -36.65
N ASP A 601 -16.93 15.86 -36.31
CA ASP A 601 -18.18 15.08 -36.33
C ASP A 601 -18.44 14.46 -37.71
N ARG A 602 -18.08 15.18 -38.77
CA ARG A 602 -18.21 14.70 -40.16
C ARG A 602 -17.16 15.35 -41.06
N LEU A 603 -16.39 14.52 -41.76
CA LEU A 603 -15.41 14.94 -42.75
C LEU A 603 -15.85 14.46 -44.12
N ILE A 604 -15.86 15.39 -45.09
CA ILE A 604 -16.11 15.09 -46.52
C ILE A 604 -14.77 15.17 -47.23
N VAL A 605 -14.47 14.19 -48.04
CA VAL A 605 -13.29 14.20 -48.92
C VAL A 605 -13.83 14.37 -50.34
N GLU A 606 -13.62 15.56 -50.92
CA GLU A 606 -13.95 15.86 -52.30
C GLU A 606 -12.95 15.28 -53.30
#